data_f2209b25b740e0311dae5c6ae02ce6d6
#
_entry.id   f2209b25b740e0311dae5c6ae02ce6d6
#
_cell.length_a   1.000
_cell.length_b   1.000
_cell.length_c   1.000
_cell.angle_alpha   90.00
_cell.angle_beta   90.00
_cell.angle_gamma   90.00
#
_symmetry.space_group_name_H-M   'P 1'
#
loop_
_entity.id
_entity.type
_entity.pdbx_description
1 polymer ?
#
loop_
_entity_poly.entity_id
_entity_poly.type
_entity_poly.pdbx_seq_one_letter_code
_entity_poly.pdbx_strand_id
1 'polypeptide(L)'
;MIDTKLSENILKSLNKLFPKQRHPFNLENDGEETYTQWQYEKGDDTISQYLPRYTCEDILGGKSVLDMGCGAGGKSVYYIVHGASHVTGVDMVDGYKEAAEAFAKKMGCEDKFTFIKGNACALSIPDNTFDAVIMNDFFEHVSEPELAVKESLRLLKPGGKLYINFPPYGHPFGAHLSDAIQMPWVHLFFSEKTMVNVYCDLVKDLPDGQRRIDFRFSKGDDGRYHMTYINKMTIKRAKKILRSLQIEPEYMRFTPLRKIFTPLAHVPLLREVFAKNVTCVICKQK
;
A
#
# COMPACT_ATOMS: atom_id res chain seq x y z
N MET A 1 0.79 18.46 -29.11
CA MET A 1 0.68 17.16 -28.42
C MET A 1 1.50 16.15 -29.18
N ILE A 2 2.50 15.54 -28.55
CA ILE A 2 3.26 14.44 -29.15
C ILE A 2 2.27 13.34 -29.51
N ASP A 3 2.35 12.81 -30.74
CA ASP A 3 1.52 11.68 -31.17
C ASP A 3 1.57 10.58 -30.10
N THR A 4 0.42 10.15 -29.62
CA THR A 4 0.30 9.15 -28.55
C THR A 4 1.06 7.87 -28.92
N LYS A 5 1.01 7.43 -30.18
CA LYS A 5 1.75 6.26 -30.68
C LYS A 5 3.26 6.42 -30.59
N LEU A 6 3.79 7.61 -30.93
CA LEU A 6 5.22 7.88 -30.78
C LEU A 6 5.64 7.80 -29.29
N SER A 7 4.87 8.41 -28.41
CA SER A 7 5.10 8.37 -26.97
C SER A 7 5.07 6.95 -26.40
N GLU A 8 4.12 6.11 -26.85
CA GLU A 8 4.01 4.69 -26.47
C GLU A 8 5.24 3.89 -26.95
N ASN A 9 5.70 4.10 -28.20
CA ASN A 9 6.88 3.43 -28.73
C ASN A 9 8.15 3.83 -27.99
N ILE A 10 8.29 5.10 -27.64
CA ILE A 10 9.40 5.60 -26.82
C ILE A 10 9.39 4.92 -25.45
N LEU A 11 8.24 4.90 -24.78
CA LEU A 11 8.14 4.26 -23.47
C LEU A 11 8.47 2.76 -23.53
N LYS A 12 7.94 2.02 -24.51
CA LYS A 12 8.24 0.60 -24.70
C LYS A 12 9.74 0.35 -24.92
N SER A 13 10.39 1.22 -25.70
CA SER A 13 11.83 1.10 -25.97
C SER A 13 12.66 1.40 -24.72
N LEU A 14 12.33 2.46 -23.99
CA LEU A 14 13.00 2.81 -22.74
C LEU A 14 12.78 1.74 -21.67
N ASN A 15 11.57 1.17 -21.59
CA ASN A 15 11.25 0.12 -20.62
C ASN A 15 12.18 -1.09 -20.69
N LYS A 16 12.65 -1.45 -21.88
CA LYS A 16 13.58 -2.57 -22.11
C LYS A 16 14.98 -2.34 -21.51
N LEU A 17 15.32 -1.10 -21.18
CA LEU A 17 16.62 -0.76 -20.60
C LEU A 17 16.69 -1.02 -19.08
N PHE A 18 15.54 -1.26 -18.43
CA PHE A 18 15.44 -1.45 -16.99
C PHE A 18 15.18 -2.91 -16.65
N PRO A 19 15.80 -3.45 -15.57
CA PRO A 19 15.61 -4.83 -15.15
C PRO A 19 14.18 -5.02 -14.62
N LYS A 20 13.62 -6.21 -14.85
CA LYS A 20 12.33 -6.60 -14.27
C LYS A 20 12.40 -6.50 -12.75
N GLN A 21 11.39 -5.86 -12.18
CA GLN A 21 11.24 -5.79 -10.73
C GLN A 21 10.60 -7.07 -10.18
N ARG A 22 11.05 -7.52 -9.01
CA ARG A 22 10.37 -8.59 -8.29
C ARG A 22 9.01 -8.06 -7.83
N HIS A 23 7.93 -8.62 -8.35
CA HIS A 23 6.58 -8.18 -8.09
C HIS A 23 5.65 -9.38 -7.88
N PRO A 24 4.71 -9.35 -6.91
CA PRO A 24 3.85 -10.50 -6.60
C PRO A 24 3.15 -11.12 -7.81
N PHE A 25 2.57 -10.31 -8.69
CA PHE A 25 1.94 -10.81 -9.91
C PHE A 25 2.87 -11.64 -10.79
N ASN A 26 4.15 -11.25 -10.89
CA ASN A 26 5.12 -11.99 -11.70
C ASN A 26 5.51 -13.29 -11.00
N LEU A 27 5.74 -13.27 -9.69
CA LEU A 27 6.08 -14.45 -8.88
C LEU A 27 4.94 -15.48 -8.88
N GLU A 28 3.70 -15.02 -8.80
CA GLU A 28 2.52 -15.88 -8.84
C GLU A 28 2.34 -16.54 -10.21
N ASN A 29 2.55 -15.79 -11.31
CA ASN A 29 2.53 -16.35 -12.67
C ASN A 29 3.65 -17.34 -12.94
N ASP A 30 4.84 -17.09 -12.40
CA ASP A 30 6.00 -17.95 -12.55
C ASP A 30 5.91 -19.18 -11.61
N GLY A 31 4.87 -19.25 -10.75
CA GLY A 31 4.65 -20.34 -9.78
C GLY A 31 5.67 -20.36 -8.64
N GLU A 32 6.43 -19.27 -8.45
CA GLU A 32 7.46 -19.17 -7.43
C GLU A 32 6.88 -18.96 -6.04
N GLU A 33 5.85 -18.08 -5.91
CA GLU A 33 5.34 -17.66 -4.63
C GLU A 33 3.91 -17.12 -4.73
N THR A 34 3.04 -17.44 -3.77
CA THR A 34 1.70 -16.85 -3.68
C THR A 34 1.78 -15.42 -3.11
N TYR A 35 0.78 -14.58 -3.45
CA TYR A 35 0.72 -13.23 -2.92
C TYR A 35 0.67 -13.21 -1.38
N THR A 36 -0.04 -14.14 -0.76
CA THR A 36 -0.13 -14.26 0.71
C THR A 36 1.23 -14.58 1.34
N GLN A 37 1.98 -15.53 0.76
CA GLN A 37 3.32 -15.88 1.23
C GLN A 37 4.27 -14.69 1.11
N TRP A 38 4.25 -14.01 -0.05
CA TRP A 38 5.05 -12.80 -0.27
C TRP A 38 4.74 -11.71 0.77
N GLN A 39 3.45 -11.48 1.07
CA GLN A 39 3.06 -10.53 2.10
C GLN A 39 3.60 -10.91 3.48
N TYR A 40 3.56 -12.19 3.85
CA TYR A 40 4.09 -12.68 5.12
C TYR A 40 5.59 -12.42 5.23
N GLU A 41 6.37 -12.74 4.21
CA GLU A 41 7.81 -12.49 4.17
C GLU A 41 8.17 -10.99 4.23
N LYS A 42 7.26 -10.11 3.79
CA LYS A 42 7.39 -8.66 3.87
C LYS A 42 6.89 -8.04 5.18
N GLY A 43 6.44 -8.85 6.12
CA GLY A 43 5.97 -8.38 7.43
C GLY A 43 7.06 -7.64 8.22
N ASP A 44 8.29 -8.15 8.23
CA ASP A 44 9.43 -7.49 8.89
C ASP A 44 9.77 -6.14 8.24
N ASP A 45 9.75 -6.05 6.92
CA ASP A 45 9.94 -4.79 6.19
C ASP A 45 8.93 -3.72 6.62
N THR A 46 7.70 -4.14 6.99
CA THR A 46 6.66 -3.22 7.48
C THR A 46 6.96 -2.71 8.88
N ILE A 47 7.22 -3.62 9.83
CA ILE A 47 7.46 -3.26 11.23
C ILE A 47 8.77 -2.48 11.38
N SER A 48 9.82 -2.86 10.65
CA SER A 48 11.12 -2.18 10.70
C SER A 48 11.08 -0.71 10.31
N GLN A 49 10.04 -0.26 9.60
CA GLN A 49 9.87 1.16 9.25
C GLN A 49 9.60 2.04 10.45
N TYR A 50 9.01 1.51 11.50
CA TYR A 50 8.70 2.24 12.72
C TYR A 50 9.86 2.23 13.72
N LEU A 51 10.83 1.32 13.53
CA LEU A 51 12.06 1.32 14.30
C LEU A 51 12.96 2.52 13.88
N PRO A 52 13.75 3.10 14.74
CA PRO A 52 14.00 2.75 16.14
C PRO A 52 13.04 3.40 17.16
N ARG A 53 12.01 4.12 16.74
CA ARG A 53 11.10 4.85 17.66
C ARG A 53 10.22 3.91 18.46
N TYR A 54 9.75 2.81 17.83
CA TYR A 54 8.88 1.82 18.44
C TYR A 54 9.50 0.42 18.24
N THR A 55 9.42 -0.41 19.24
CA THR A 55 9.78 -1.83 19.12
C THR A 55 8.64 -2.64 18.53
N CYS A 56 8.90 -3.87 18.09
CA CYS A 56 7.86 -4.81 17.66
C CYS A 56 6.84 -5.04 18.80
N GLU A 57 7.31 -5.16 20.05
CA GLU A 57 6.50 -5.28 21.24
C GLU A 57 5.59 -4.06 21.46
N ASP A 58 6.10 -2.84 21.22
CA ASP A 58 5.30 -1.62 21.30
C ASP A 58 4.18 -1.58 20.27
N ILE A 59 4.37 -2.20 19.11
CA ILE A 59 3.40 -2.18 18.02
C ILE A 59 2.40 -3.32 18.15
N LEU A 60 2.86 -4.54 18.47
CA LEU A 60 2.09 -5.78 18.37
C LEU A 60 1.84 -6.48 19.72
N GLY A 61 2.78 -6.38 20.68
CA GLY A 61 2.81 -7.19 21.89
C GLY A 61 1.51 -7.21 22.68
N GLY A 62 0.83 -8.36 22.70
CA GLY A 62 -0.43 -8.59 23.39
C GLY A 62 -1.63 -7.80 22.87
N LYS A 63 -1.52 -7.09 21.75
CA LYS A 63 -2.53 -6.14 21.26
C LYS A 63 -3.56 -6.77 20.36
N SER A 64 -4.79 -6.22 20.42
CA SER A 64 -5.80 -6.36 19.36
C SER A 64 -5.49 -5.36 18.25
N VAL A 65 -5.18 -5.87 17.05
CA VAL A 65 -4.72 -5.09 15.91
C VAL A 65 -5.77 -5.12 14.79
N LEU A 66 -6.03 -3.96 14.18
CA LEU A 66 -6.77 -3.85 12.93
C LEU A 66 -5.77 -3.59 11.79
N ASP A 67 -5.75 -4.46 10.78
CA ASP A 67 -4.95 -4.34 9.55
C ASP A 67 -5.85 -3.85 8.41
N MET A 68 -5.78 -2.56 8.11
CA MET A 68 -6.60 -1.93 7.07
C MET A 68 -5.97 -2.06 5.69
N GLY A 69 -6.69 -2.68 4.75
CA GLY A 69 -6.15 -3.04 3.45
C GLY A 69 -5.20 -4.24 3.56
N CYS A 70 -5.61 -5.26 4.30
CA CYS A 70 -4.76 -6.42 4.63
C CYS A 70 -4.39 -7.29 3.41
N GLY A 71 -5.04 -7.06 2.25
CA GLY A 71 -4.87 -7.90 1.07
C GLY A 71 -5.20 -9.36 1.39
N ALA A 72 -4.36 -10.28 0.95
CA ALA A 72 -4.52 -11.71 1.22
C ALA A 72 -4.03 -12.16 2.63
N GLY A 73 -3.90 -11.24 3.58
CA GLY A 73 -3.71 -11.52 5.01
C GLY A 73 -2.32 -11.99 5.44
N GLY A 74 -1.35 -12.07 4.54
CA GLY A 74 -0.02 -12.56 4.91
C GLY A 74 0.66 -11.71 6.00
N LYS A 75 0.58 -10.37 5.90
CA LYS A 75 1.10 -9.46 6.94
C LYS A 75 0.32 -9.57 8.23
N SER A 76 -1.01 -9.74 8.17
CA SER A 76 -1.85 -9.95 9.36
C SER A 76 -1.42 -11.19 10.14
N VAL A 77 -1.13 -12.29 9.45
CA VAL A 77 -0.57 -13.51 10.05
C VAL A 77 0.82 -13.27 10.63
N TYR A 78 1.67 -12.50 9.93
CA TYR A 78 2.96 -12.09 10.48
C TYR A 78 2.80 -11.35 11.81
N TYR A 79 1.84 -10.43 11.94
CA TYR A 79 1.61 -9.69 13.18
C TYR A 79 1.19 -10.61 14.34
N ILE A 80 0.39 -11.64 14.07
CA ILE A 80 0.01 -12.64 15.08
C ILE A 80 1.24 -13.42 15.57
N VAL A 81 2.05 -13.93 14.63
CA VAL A 81 3.25 -14.70 14.96
C VAL A 81 4.26 -13.86 15.76
N HIS A 82 4.24 -12.53 15.57
CA HIS A 82 5.14 -11.60 16.26
C HIS A 82 4.49 -10.87 17.46
N GLY A 83 3.46 -11.47 18.05
CA GLY A 83 3.00 -11.08 19.39
C GLY A 83 1.63 -10.42 19.46
N ALA A 84 0.94 -10.12 18.35
CA ALA A 84 -0.44 -9.64 18.42
C ALA A 84 -1.35 -10.72 19.03
N SER A 85 -2.22 -10.33 19.96
CA SER A 85 -3.16 -11.26 20.60
C SER A 85 -4.27 -11.67 19.63
N HIS A 86 -4.70 -10.74 18.80
CA HIS A 86 -5.69 -10.95 17.74
C HIS A 86 -5.49 -9.93 16.62
N VAL A 87 -5.67 -10.33 15.37
CA VAL A 87 -5.64 -9.43 14.21
C VAL A 87 -6.95 -9.55 13.43
N THR A 88 -7.59 -8.41 13.22
CA THR A 88 -8.70 -8.28 12.29
C THR A 88 -8.18 -7.63 11.01
N GLY A 89 -8.16 -8.39 9.91
CA GLY A 89 -7.83 -7.89 8.59
C GLY A 89 -9.07 -7.40 7.85
N VAL A 90 -8.98 -6.25 7.19
CA VAL A 90 -10.07 -5.69 6.36
C VAL A 90 -9.56 -5.47 4.95
N ASP A 91 -10.26 -6.01 3.97
CA ASP A 91 -10.05 -5.74 2.55
C ASP A 91 -11.37 -5.88 1.78
N MET A 92 -11.46 -5.29 0.59
CA MET A 92 -12.67 -5.35 -0.23
C MET A 92 -12.53 -6.24 -1.47
N VAL A 93 -11.33 -6.75 -1.75
CA VAL A 93 -11.03 -7.57 -2.93
C VAL A 93 -11.56 -8.99 -2.74
N ASP A 94 -12.26 -9.47 -3.77
CA ASP A 94 -12.77 -10.85 -3.80
C ASP A 94 -11.63 -11.88 -3.83
N GLY A 95 -11.83 -13.01 -3.12
CA GLY A 95 -10.85 -14.10 -3.05
C GLY A 95 -9.73 -13.91 -2.01
N TYR A 96 -9.55 -12.72 -1.46
CA TYR A 96 -8.52 -12.50 -0.42
C TYR A 96 -8.89 -13.14 0.91
N LYS A 97 -10.18 -13.19 1.24
CA LYS A 97 -10.66 -13.83 2.49
C LYS A 97 -10.24 -15.30 2.55
N GLU A 98 -10.57 -16.06 1.52
CA GLU A 98 -10.29 -17.49 1.45
C GLU A 98 -8.77 -17.76 1.52
N ALA A 99 -7.98 -16.95 0.82
CA ALA A 99 -6.52 -17.06 0.85
C ALA A 99 -5.94 -16.75 2.24
N ALA A 100 -6.43 -15.69 2.90
CA ALA A 100 -6.01 -15.26 4.22
C ALA A 100 -6.36 -16.30 5.31
N GLU A 101 -7.60 -16.78 5.32
CA GLU A 101 -8.08 -17.80 6.27
C GLU A 101 -7.34 -19.14 6.10
N ALA A 102 -7.12 -19.58 4.85
CA ALA A 102 -6.34 -20.78 4.57
C ALA A 102 -4.89 -20.64 5.05
N PHE A 103 -4.29 -19.46 4.87
CA PHE A 103 -2.92 -19.20 5.32
C PHE A 103 -2.83 -19.11 6.84
N ALA A 104 -3.78 -18.45 7.52
CA ALA A 104 -3.84 -18.40 8.98
C ALA A 104 -3.96 -19.82 9.58
N LYS A 105 -4.78 -20.68 8.99
CA LYS A 105 -4.89 -22.10 9.36
C LYS A 105 -3.58 -22.85 9.15
N LYS A 106 -2.93 -22.67 7.99
CA LYS A 106 -1.60 -23.27 7.70
C LYS A 106 -0.56 -22.91 8.75
N MET A 107 -0.64 -21.67 9.28
CA MET A 107 0.28 -21.15 10.29
C MET A 107 -0.15 -21.42 11.73
N GLY A 108 -1.29 -22.11 11.96
CA GLY A 108 -1.80 -22.47 13.28
C GLY A 108 -2.26 -21.27 14.11
N CYS A 109 -2.80 -20.24 13.46
CA CYS A 109 -3.26 -19.02 14.11
C CYS A 109 -4.67 -18.59 13.68
N GLU A 110 -5.48 -19.54 13.17
CA GLU A 110 -6.86 -19.29 12.75
C GLU A 110 -7.76 -18.71 13.88
N ASP A 111 -7.54 -19.11 15.11
CA ASP A 111 -8.29 -18.62 16.28
C ASP A 111 -7.94 -17.16 16.64
N LYS A 112 -6.82 -16.65 16.13
CA LYS A 112 -6.33 -15.28 16.37
C LYS A 112 -6.52 -14.35 15.18
N PHE A 113 -7.12 -14.84 14.10
CA PHE A 113 -7.32 -14.09 12.89
C PHE A 113 -8.80 -13.98 12.51
N THR A 114 -9.24 -12.78 12.15
CA THR A 114 -10.56 -12.53 11.60
C THR A 114 -10.43 -11.73 10.30
N PHE A 115 -11.05 -12.18 9.22
CA PHE A 115 -11.13 -11.41 7.98
C PHE A 115 -12.51 -10.77 7.82
N ILE A 116 -12.55 -9.48 7.57
CA ILE A 116 -13.77 -8.74 7.25
C ILE A 116 -13.66 -8.22 5.81
N LYS A 117 -14.55 -8.70 4.93
CA LYS A 117 -14.71 -8.09 3.62
C LYS A 117 -15.54 -6.82 3.77
N GLY A 118 -14.94 -5.65 3.55
CA GLY A 118 -15.63 -4.39 3.77
C GLY A 118 -14.86 -3.15 3.38
N ASN A 119 -15.58 -2.03 3.38
CA ASN A 119 -14.99 -0.71 3.13
C ASN A 119 -14.32 -0.20 4.41
N ALA A 120 -13.00 -0.04 4.37
CA ALA A 120 -12.21 0.46 5.49
C ALA A 120 -12.58 1.89 5.96
N CYS A 121 -13.37 2.62 5.18
CA CYS A 121 -13.84 3.95 5.55
C CYS A 121 -15.13 3.95 6.38
N ALA A 122 -15.82 2.80 6.51
CA ALA A 122 -17.09 2.68 7.24
C ALA A 122 -17.31 1.23 7.66
N LEU A 123 -16.79 0.84 8.82
CA LEU A 123 -16.84 -0.52 9.34
C LEU A 123 -17.93 -0.67 10.41
N SER A 124 -18.69 -1.75 10.34
CA SER A 124 -19.68 -2.09 11.37
C SER A 124 -19.01 -2.72 12.62
N ILE A 125 -18.03 -2.02 13.16
CA ILE A 125 -17.27 -2.39 14.36
C ILE A 125 -17.50 -1.32 15.42
N PRO A 126 -17.69 -1.69 16.70
CA PRO A 126 -17.84 -0.72 17.79
C PRO A 126 -16.63 0.22 17.93
N ASP A 127 -16.88 1.41 18.46
CA ASP A 127 -15.82 2.35 18.82
C ASP A 127 -14.88 1.75 19.87
N ASN A 128 -13.63 2.20 19.88
CA ASN A 128 -12.65 1.84 20.91
C ASN A 128 -12.39 0.32 21.02
N THR A 129 -12.31 -0.37 19.89
CA THR A 129 -12.13 -1.83 19.84
C THR A 129 -10.66 -2.24 19.82
N PHE A 130 -9.80 -1.49 19.12
CA PHE A 130 -8.42 -1.91 18.84
C PHE A 130 -7.38 -1.11 19.64
N ASP A 131 -6.30 -1.79 20.01
CA ASP A 131 -5.12 -1.16 20.62
C ASP A 131 -4.22 -0.51 19.58
N ALA A 132 -4.19 -1.09 18.36
CA ALA A 132 -3.42 -0.58 17.24
C ALA A 132 -4.21 -0.73 15.93
N VAL A 133 -4.06 0.23 15.04
CA VAL A 133 -4.51 0.14 13.64
C VAL A 133 -3.30 0.31 12.73
N ILE A 134 -3.13 -0.56 11.75
CA ILE A 134 -2.03 -0.52 10.79
C ILE A 134 -2.60 -0.28 9.39
N MET A 135 -2.10 0.74 8.71
CA MET A 135 -2.32 1.03 7.29
C MET A 135 -0.97 0.90 6.58
N ASN A 136 -0.68 -0.29 6.07
CA ASN A 136 0.57 -0.53 5.38
C ASN A 136 0.35 -0.64 3.87
N ASP A 137 0.96 0.25 3.08
CA ASP A 137 0.78 0.32 1.63
C ASP A 137 -0.72 0.33 1.26
N PHE A 138 -1.52 1.08 2.02
CA PHE A 138 -2.97 1.21 1.86
C PHE A 138 -3.42 2.66 1.64
N PHE A 139 -2.78 3.62 2.30
CA PHE A 139 -3.20 5.03 2.31
C PHE A 139 -3.20 5.67 0.91
N GLU A 140 -2.35 5.21 0.01
CA GLU A 140 -2.28 5.62 -1.39
C GLU A 140 -3.31 4.93 -2.29
N HIS A 141 -4.00 3.88 -1.79
CA HIS A 141 -5.00 3.11 -2.53
C HIS A 141 -6.43 3.48 -2.19
N VAL A 142 -6.68 3.90 -0.96
CA VAL A 142 -8.04 4.23 -0.52
C VAL A 142 -8.56 5.49 -1.21
N SER A 143 -9.81 5.45 -1.70
CA SER A 143 -10.42 6.59 -2.41
C SER A 143 -10.62 7.80 -1.51
N GLU A 144 -10.98 7.58 -0.24
CA GLU A 144 -11.31 8.60 0.75
C GLU A 144 -10.38 8.53 1.98
N PRO A 145 -9.10 8.92 1.82
CA PRO A 145 -8.10 8.76 2.87
C PRO A 145 -8.41 9.54 4.16
N GLU A 146 -9.14 10.67 4.07
CA GLU A 146 -9.60 11.39 5.26
C GLU A 146 -10.61 10.57 6.08
N LEU A 147 -11.53 9.87 5.41
CA LEU A 147 -12.49 9.00 6.08
C LEU A 147 -11.81 7.78 6.69
N ALA A 148 -10.84 7.19 5.99
CA ALA A 148 -10.07 6.05 6.52
C ALA A 148 -9.32 6.43 7.81
N VAL A 149 -8.72 7.63 7.89
CA VAL A 149 -8.08 8.12 9.12
C VAL A 149 -9.09 8.35 10.23
N LYS A 150 -10.24 8.98 9.92
CA LYS A 150 -11.32 9.19 10.93
C LYS A 150 -11.85 7.87 11.48
N GLU A 151 -12.09 6.91 10.59
CA GLU A 151 -12.59 5.59 10.98
C GLU A 151 -11.56 4.84 11.84
N SER A 152 -10.27 4.89 11.49
CA SER A 152 -9.22 4.33 12.30
C SER A 152 -9.18 4.91 13.72
N LEU A 153 -9.31 6.24 13.82
CA LEU A 153 -9.33 6.90 15.12
C LEU A 153 -10.59 6.57 15.92
N ARG A 154 -11.76 6.40 15.27
CA ARG A 154 -12.98 5.94 15.93
C ARG A 154 -12.78 4.55 16.56
N LEU A 155 -12.19 3.64 15.79
CA LEU A 155 -11.99 2.24 16.17
C LEU A 155 -10.88 2.02 17.20
N LEU A 156 -9.90 2.91 17.28
CA LEU A 156 -8.85 2.85 18.28
C LEU A 156 -9.38 3.12 19.69
N LYS A 157 -8.89 2.40 20.68
CA LYS A 157 -9.03 2.71 22.10
C LYS A 157 -8.35 4.05 22.43
N PRO A 158 -8.78 4.77 23.48
CA PRO A 158 -8.04 5.91 24.00
C PRO A 158 -6.59 5.55 24.30
N GLY A 159 -5.63 6.32 23.76
CA GLY A 159 -4.20 6.02 23.86
C GLY A 159 -3.68 4.98 22.83
N GLY A 160 -4.57 4.35 22.06
CA GLY A 160 -4.20 3.47 20.95
C GLY A 160 -3.53 4.24 19.79
N LYS A 161 -2.84 3.53 18.93
CA LYS A 161 -2.02 4.15 17.88
C LYS A 161 -2.40 3.69 16.48
N LEU A 162 -2.45 4.66 15.57
CA LEU A 162 -2.57 4.43 14.13
C LEU A 162 -1.17 4.51 13.50
N TYR A 163 -0.75 3.43 12.86
CA TYR A 163 0.50 3.28 12.14
C TYR A 163 0.25 3.35 10.64
N ILE A 164 0.75 4.36 9.97
CA ILE A 164 0.60 4.56 8.53
C ILE A 164 1.97 4.51 7.87
N ASN A 165 2.10 3.74 6.79
CA ASN A 165 3.20 3.91 5.87
C ASN A 165 2.71 3.82 4.43
N PHE A 166 3.34 4.58 3.55
CA PHE A 166 3.02 4.59 2.12
C PHE A 166 4.19 5.15 1.30
N PRO A 167 4.42 4.66 0.08
CA PRO A 167 5.30 5.31 -0.88
C PRO A 167 4.61 6.56 -1.44
N PRO A 168 5.25 7.74 -1.44
CA PRO A 168 4.63 8.93 -2.02
C PRO A 168 4.52 8.79 -3.55
N TYR A 169 3.52 9.42 -4.17
CA TYR A 169 3.32 9.34 -5.63
C TYR A 169 4.56 9.78 -6.44
N GLY A 170 5.38 10.70 -5.95
CA GLY A 170 6.64 11.09 -6.56
C GLY A 170 7.76 10.04 -6.50
N HIS A 171 7.58 8.92 -5.80
CA HIS A 171 8.52 7.80 -5.73
C HIS A 171 8.79 7.23 -7.14
N PRO A 172 9.98 6.65 -7.43
CA PRO A 172 10.29 6.06 -8.74
C PRO A 172 9.23 5.13 -9.31
N PHE A 173 8.57 4.38 -8.46
CA PHE A 173 7.48 3.47 -8.84
C PHE A 173 6.11 3.91 -8.31
N GLY A 174 5.93 5.21 -8.05
CA GLY A 174 4.69 5.77 -7.50
C GLY A 174 3.44 5.60 -8.39
N ALA A 175 3.62 5.28 -9.68
CA ALA A 175 2.53 4.89 -10.57
C ALA A 175 2.00 3.47 -10.30
N HIS A 176 2.67 2.65 -9.49
CA HIS A 176 2.30 1.26 -9.19
C HIS A 176 2.09 0.36 -10.43
N LEU A 177 2.93 0.54 -11.44
CA LEU A 177 2.91 -0.21 -12.71
C LEU A 177 4.16 -1.07 -12.89
N SER A 178 4.96 -1.25 -11.83
CA SER A 178 6.30 -1.87 -11.90
C SER A 178 6.32 -3.38 -12.17
N ASP A 179 5.16 -4.03 -12.18
CA ASP A 179 5.02 -5.42 -12.66
C ASP A 179 5.19 -5.55 -14.18
N ALA A 180 4.94 -4.47 -14.95
CA ALA A 180 5.09 -4.43 -16.40
C ALA A 180 5.95 -3.26 -16.88
N ILE A 181 5.83 -2.06 -16.29
CA ILE A 181 6.60 -0.88 -16.66
C ILE A 181 7.73 -0.68 -15.64
N GLN A 182 8.95 -1.05 -16.05
CA GLN A 182 10.15 -1.06 -15.21
C GLN A 182 10.83 0.31 -15.10
N MET A 183 10.47 1.27 -15.99
CA MET A 183 11.06 2.60 -16.02
C MET A 183 10.70 3.37 -14.74
N PRO A 184 11.69 3.80 -13.93
CA PRO A 184 11.42 4.62 -12.75
C PRO A 184 10.91 6.00 -13.17
N TRP A 185 10.08 6.60 -12.32
CA TRP A 185 9.46 7.92 -12.52
C TRP A 185 8.68 8.05 -13.83
N VAL A 186 8.18 6.96 -14.39
CA VAL A 186 7.42 6.95 -15.65
C VAL A 186 6.29 7.99 -15.67
N HIS A 187 5.61 8.18 -14.55
CA HIS A 187 4.51 9.13 -14.36
C HIS A 187 4.92 10.62 -14.35
N LEU A 188 6.22 10.92 -14.27
CA LEU A 188 6.73 12.29 -14.41
C LEU A 188 7.04 12.65 -15.88
N PHE A 189 7.24 11.65 -16.73
CA PHE A 189 7.66 11.84 -18.13
C PHE A 189 6.58 11.52 -19.16
N PHE A 190 5.62 10.65 -18.80
CA PHE A 190 4.58 10.19 -19.71
C PHE A 190 3.18 10.49 -19.17
N SER A 191 2.25 10.77 -20.09
CA SER A 191 0.84 10.96 -19.73
C SER A 191 0.22 9.66 -19.20
N GLU A 192 -0.82 9.79 -18.39
CA GLU A 192 -1.59 8.64 -17.90
C GLU A 192 -2.06 7.76 -19.06
N LYS A 193 -2.61 8.37 -20.13
CA LYS A 193 -3.05 7.65 -21.32
C LYS A 193 -1.94 6.81 -21.94
N THR A 194 -0.71 7.37 -22.07
CA THR A 194 0.43 6.62 -22.61
C THR A 194 0.80 5.45 -21.70
N MET A 195 0.85 5.68 -20.39
CA MET A 195 1.17 4.62 -19.42
C MET A 195 0.15 3.50 -19.44
N VAL A 196 -1.14 3.83 -19.43
CA VAL A 196 -2.25 2.85 -19.49
C VAL A 196 -2.19 2.01 -20.76
N ASN A 197 -2.06 2.65 -21.92
CA ASN A 197 -1.99 1.95 -23.21
C ASN A 197 -0.79 0.99 -23.27
N VAL A 198 0.39 1.47 -22.84
CA VAL A 198 1.61 0.64 -22.83
C VAL A 198 1.48 -0.51 -21.83
N TYR A 199 0.94 -0.25 -20.63
CA TYR A 199 0.72 -1.31 -19.65
C TYR A 199 -0.20 -2.40 -20.20
N CYS A 200 -1.38 -2.02 -20.71
CA CYS A 200 -2.34 -2.98 -21.29
C CYS A 200 -1.70 -3.81 -22.41
N ASP A 201 -0.90 -3.16 -23.28
CA ASP A 201 -0.24 -3.87 -24.38
C ASP A 201 0.87 -4.84 -23.91
N LEU A 202 1.54 -4.52 -22.80
CA LEU A 202 2.57 -5.40 -22.22
C LEU A 202 2.00 -6.62 -21.49
N VAL A 203 0.80 -6.52 -20.95
CA VAL A 203 0.21 -7.59 -20.12
C VAL A 203 -0.88 -8.40 -20.83
N LYS A 204 -1.45 -7.93 -21.93
CA LYS A 204 -2.63 -8.54 -22.61
C LYS A 204 -2.48 -10.03 -22.95
N ASP A 205 -1.26 -10.46 -23.23
CA ASP A 205 -0.96 -11.84 -23.64
C ASP A 205 -0.48 -12.71 -22.45
N LEU A 206 -0.44 -12.15 -21.23
CA LEU A 206 -0.14 -12.91 -20.01
C LEU A 206 -1.38 -13.72 -19.55
N PRO A 207 -1.18 -14.87 -18.88
CA PRO A 207 -2.28 -15.69 -18.36
C PRO A 207 -3.26 -14.92 -17.46
N ASP A 208 -2.74 -13.96 -16.67
CA ASP A 208 -3.51 -13.11 -15.77
C ASP A 208 -3.66 -11.67 -16.28
N GLY A 209 -3.39 -11.42 -17.58
CA GLY A 209 -3.30 -10.07 -18.14
C GLY A 209 -4.57 -9.25 -17.93
N GLN A 210 -5.75 -9.83 -18.19
CA GLN A 210 -7.02 -9.12 -17.98
C GLN A 210 -7.24 -8.82 -16.49
N ARG A 211 -6.93 -9.77 -15.58
CA ARG A 211 -7.01 -9.56 -14.12
C ARG A 211 -6.13 -8.38 -13.68
N ARG A 212 -4.90 -8.25 -14.22
CA ARG A 212 -4.01 -7.11 -13.95
C ARG A 212 -4.56 -5.79 -14.44
N ILE A 213 -5.19 -5.77 -15.62
CA ILE A 213 -5.82 -4.58 -16.19
C ILE A 213 -6.98 -4.14 -15.30
N ASP A 214 -7.91 -5.05 -14.98
CA ASP A 214 -9.11 -4.75 -14.19
C ASP A 214 -8.76 -4.36 -12.74
N PHE A 215 -7.66 -4.88 -12.20
CA PHE A 215 -7.16 -4.52 -10.89
C PHE A 215 -6.65 -3.06 -10.82
N ARG A 216 -6.08 -2.53 -11.92
CA ARG A 216 -5.41 -1.22 -11.92
C ARG A 216 -6.25 -0.12 -12.54
N PHE A 217 -7.12 -0.48 -13.46
CA PHE A 217 -7.82 0.49 -14.29
C PHE A 217 -9.30 0.21 -14.33
N SER A 218 -10.09 1.27 -14.42
CA SER A 218 -11.51 1.20 -14.71
C SER A 218 -11.82 1.89 -16.02
N LYS A 219 -12.79 1.40 -16.77
CA LYS A 219 -13.29 2.09 -17.96
C LYS A 219 -14.16 3.27 -17.54
N GLY A 220 -13.83 4.46 -18.04
CA GLY A 220 -14.66 5.65 -17.90
C GLY A 220 -15.77 5.68 -18.95
N ASP A 221 -16.64 6.69 -18.86
CA ASP A 221 -17.74 6.94 -19.81
C ASP A 221 -17.23 7.21 -21.25
N ASP A 222 -15.98 7.63 -21.39
CA ASP A 222 -15.29 7.80 -22.66
C ASP A 222 -14.82 6.48 -23.29
N GLY A 223 -15.11 5.33 -22.65
CA GLY A 223 -14.72 4.00 -23.07
C GLY A 223 -13.23 3.68 -22.91
N ARG A 224 -12.44 4.57 -22.31
CA ARG A 224 -11.01 4.40 -22.08
C ARG A 224 -10.73 3.91 -20.67
N TYR A 225 -9.59 3.25 -20.50
CA TYR A 225 -9.09 2.90 -19.17
C TYR A 225 -8.44 4.10 -18.49
N HIS A 226 -8.76 4.30 -17.21
CA HIS A 226 -8.20 5.29 -16.31
C HIS A 226 -7.58 4.62 -15.09
N MET A 227 -6.51 5.20 -14.56
CA MET A 227 -5.86 4.69 -13.34
C MET A 227 -6.74 4.97 -12.12
N THR A 228 -7.31 3.91 -11.54
CA THR A 228 -8.20 3.98 -10.38
C THR A 228 -7.64 3.28 -9.13
N TYR A 229 -6.61 2.46 -9.30
CA TYR A 229 -5.99 1.70 -8.22
C TYR A 229 -5.29 2.57 -7.17
N ILE A 230 -4.82 3.75 -7.56
CA ILE A 230 -4.11 4.68 -6.67
C ILE A 230 -4.76 6.05 -6.65
N ASN A 231 -4.75 6.69 -5.48
CA ASN A 231 -5.26 8.04 -5.30
C ASN A 231 -4.19 9.12 -5.51
N LYS A 232 -2.99 8.75 -5.98
CA LYS A 232 -1.83 9.63 -6.22
C LYS A 232 -1.42 10.40 -4.95
N MET A 233 -1.33 9.70 -3.81
CA MET A 233 -0.98 10.27 -2.52
C MET A 233 0.43 10.89 -2.54
N THR A 234 0.51 12.17 -2.22
CA THR A 234 1.77 12.90 -2.03
C THR A 234 2.00 13.20 -0.54
N ILE A 235 3.22 13.46 -0.15
CA ILE A 235 3.54 13.90 1.22
C ILE A 235 2.79 15.20 1.57
N LYS A 236 2.71 16.11 0.59
CA LYS A 236 1.96 17.37 0.75
C LYS A 236 0.48 17.11 0.99
N ARG A 237 -0.13 16.20 0.22
CA ARG A 237 -1.55 15.82 0.37
C ARG A 237 -1.80 15.15 1.71
N ALA A 238 -0.96 14.18 2.12
CA ALA A 238 -1.06 13.53 3.42
C ALA A 238 -0.99 14.53 4.58
N LYS A 239 -0.02 15.46 4.55
CA LYS A 239 0.07 16.53 5.55
C LYS A 239 -1.16 17.46 5.53
N LYS A 240 -1.74 17.75 4.36
CA LYS A 240 -2.97 18.55 4.26
C LYS A 240 -4.14 17.83 4.92
N ILE A 241 -4.28 16.51 4.69
CA ILE A 241 -5.31 15.66 5.32
C ILE A 241 -5.18 15.70 6.85
N LEU A 242 -3.98 15.48 7.39
CA LEU A 242 -3.77 15.51 8.83
C LEU A 242 -4.13 16.88 9.44
N ARG A 243 -3.74 17.97 8.76
CA ARG A 243 -4.10 19.33 9.21
C ARG A 243 -5.60 19.60 9.16
N SER A 244 -6.31 19.18 8.10
CA SER A 244 -7.77 19.36 8.00
C SER A 244 -8.51 18.61 9.12
N LEU A 245 -7.94 17.52 9.61
CA LEU A 245 -8.44 16.74 10.74
C LEU A 245 -7.94 17.24 12.11
N GLN A 246 -7.14 18.31 12.13
CA GLN A 246 -6.51 18.84 13.35
C GLN A 246 -5.65 17.79 14.08
N ILE A 247 -5.01 16.91 13.31
CA ILE A 247 -4.16 15.82 13.83
C ILE A 247 -2.70 16.22 13.71
N GLU A 248 -1.99 16.19 14.82
CA GLU A 248 -0.54 16.27 14.86
C GLU A 248 0.02 14.87 15.11
N PRO A 249 0.82 14.31 14.17
CA PRO A 249 1.39 12.98 14.35
C PRO A 249 2.45 12.98 15.44
N GLU A 250 2.42 11.96 16.31
CA GLU A 250 3.45 11.71 17.33
C GLU A 250 4.83 11.45 16.70
N TYR A 251 4.82 10.86 15.50
CA TYR A 251 6.02 10.52 14.75
C TYR A 251 5.79 10.63 13.25
N MET A 252 6.72 11.24 12.53
CA MET A 252 6.74 11.26 11.07
C MET A 252 8.17 11.14 10.55
N ARG A 253 8.41 10.16 9.68
CA ARG A 253 9.71 9.89 9.09
C ARG A 253 9.60 9.77 7.57
N PHE A 254 10.64 10.24 6.89
CA PHE A 254 10.82 10.10 5.44
C PHE A 254 12.06 9.22 5.22
N THR A 255 11.84 7.99 4.75
CA THR A 255 12.93 7.08 4.43
C THR A 255 13.47 7.42 3.05
N PRO A 256 14.76 7.72 2.88
CA PRO A 256 15.34 8.04 1.57
C PRO A 256 15.38 6.80 0.67
N LEU A 257 15.33 7.00 -0.65
CA LEU A 257 15.47 5.93 -1.66
C LEU A 257 16.76 5.11 -1.47
N ARG A 258 17.86 5.80 -1.21
CA ARG A 258 19.17 5.24 -0.83
C ARG A 258 19.84 6.20 0.14
N LYS A 259 20.76 5.72 0.95
CA LYS A 259 21.50 6.55 1.94
C LYS A 259 22.12 7.80 1.32
N ILE A 260 22.62 7.75 0.09
CA ILE A 260 23.20 8.91 -0.62
C ILE A 260 22.18 10.03 -0.85
N PHE A 261 20.89 9.73 -0.94
CA PHE A 261 19.82 10.70 -1.14
C PHE A 261 19.24 11.26 0.15
N THR A 262 19.82 10.92 1.31
CA THR A 262 19.36 11.42 2.61
C THR A 262 19.23 12.95 2.65
N PRO A 263 20.21 13.76 2.20
CA PRO A 263 20.05 15.22 2.19
C PRO A 263 18.84 15.68 1.35
N LEU A 264 18.64 15.08 0.19
CA LEU A 264 17.53 15.43 -0.72
C LEU A 264 16.16 15.07 -0.15
N ALA A 265 16.06 13.95 0.56
CA ALA A 265 14.83 13.55 1.24
C ALA A 265 14.44 14.46 2.41
N HIS A 266 15.39 15.29 2.92
CA HIS A 266 15.12 16.28 3.94
C HIS A 266 14.69 17.65 3.38
N VAL A 267 14.97 17.93 2.10
CA VAL A 267 14.52 19.16 1.44
C VAL A 267 13.04 19.03 1.04
N PRO A 268 12.13 19.90 1.50
CA PRO A 268 10.69 19.74 1.29
C PRO A 268 10.26 19.56 -0.16
N LEU A 269 10.90 20.27 -1.12
CA LEU A 269 10.57 20.21 -2.53
C LEU A 269 11.03 18.90 -3.20
N LEU A 270 12.19 18.38 -2.76
CA LEU A 270 12.81 17.17 -3.34
C LEU A 270 12.34 15.90 -2.65
N ARG A 271 11.79 16.02 -1.46
CA ARG A 271 11.32 14.91 -0.64
C ARG A 271 10.30 14.02 -1.36
N GLU A 272 9.39 14.62 -2.12
CA GLU A 272 8.37 13.87 -2.89
C GLU A 272 9.00 12.86 -3.86
N VAL A 273 10.17 13.20 -4.40
CA VAL A 273 10.86 12.39 -5.42
C VAL A 273 11.87 11.43 -4.81
N PHE A 274 12.54 11.84 -3.72
CA PHE A 274 13.67 11.10 -3.14
C PHE A 274 13.33 10.33 -1.86
N ALA A 275 12.09 10.42 -1.36
CA ALA A 275 11.62 9.53 -0.31
C ALA A 275 11.14 8.19 -0.90
N LYS A 276 11.66 7.09 -0.35
CA LYS A 276 11.18 5.73 -0.63
C LYS A 276 9.82 5.50 0.01
N ASN A 277 9.67 5.97 1.25
CA ASN A 277 8.49 5.73 2.05
C ASN A 277 8.29 6.86 3.07
N VAL A 278 7.04 7.08 3.43
CA VAL A 278 6.58 7.93 4.52
C VAL A 278 6.05 7.05 5.63
N THR A 279 6.56 7.23 6.83
CA THR A 279 6.06 6.56 8.04
C THR A 279 5.45 7.62 8.94
N CYS A 280 4.24 7.38 9.42
CA CYS A 280 3.51 8.30 10.30
C CYS A 280 2.83 7.50 11.42
N VAL A 281 2.93 7.99 12.66
CA VAL A 281 2.23 7.41 13.81
C VAL A 281 1.39 8.49 14.49
N ILE A 282 0.13 8.17 14.72
CA ILE A 282 -0.86 9.05 15.35
C ILE A 282 -1.38 8.35 16.60
N CYS A 283 -1.33 9.04 17.74
CA CYS A 283 -1.90 8.56 18.98
C CYS A 283 -3.32 9.13 19.14
N LYS A 284 -4.31 8.26 19.39
CA LYS A 284 -5.65 8.72 19.77
C LYS A 284 -5.59 9.36 21.16
N GLN A 285 -6.01 10.62 21.25
CA GLN A 285 -6.08 11.33 22.52
C GLN A 285 -7.06 10.62 23.47
N LYS A 286 -6.83 10.78 24.78
CA LYS A 286 -7.68 10.20 25.85
C LYS A 286 -9.04 10.88 25.91
#